data_efdd1a47fb9d7a73bb3a114e94bf3593
#
_entry.id   efdd1a47fb9d7a73bb3a114e94bf3593
#
_cell.length_a   1.000
_cell.length_b   1.000
_cell.length_c   1.000
_cell.angle_alpha   90.00
_cell.angle_beta   90.00
_cell.angle_gamma   90.00
#
_symmetry.space_group_name_H-M   'P 1'
#
loop_
_entity.id
_entity.type
_entity.pdbx_description
1 polymer ?
#
loop_
_entity_poly.entity_id
_entity_poly.type
_entity_poly.pdbx_seq_one_letter_code
_entity_poly.pdbx_strand_id
1 'polypeptide(L)'
;MSVRSRHERTIYRKKLVDAVKKMGGFAPKFVSPGLDGMPDRIVLFPMGRIAFVELKAPGEKMRPLQVRRKRQLEKLGFSVYCIDGVEQIDSILNRIGGDGK
;
A
#
# COMPACT_ATOMS: atom_id res chain seq x y z
N MET A 1 6.81 -14.47 -12.83
CA MET A 1 7.14 -14.16 -11.43
C MET A 1 7.45 -15.42 -10.67
N SER A 2 8.46 -15.40 -9.83
CA SER A 2 8.88 -16.59 -9.14
C SER A 2 7.99 -16.88 -7.94
N VAL A 3 8.02 -18.14 -7.48
CA VAL A 3 7.28 -18.52 -6.28
C VAL A 3 7.75 -17.72 -5.08
N ARG A 4 9.06 -17.47 -5.02
CA ARG A 4 9.65 -16.71 -3.93
C ARG A 4 9.05 -15.30 -3.86
N SER A 5 8.92 -14.63 -5.00
CA SER A 5 8.35 -13.29 -5.02
C SER A 5 6.91 -13.28 -4.53
N ARG A 6 6.12 -14.27 -4.95
CA ARG A 6 4.74 -14.37 -4.48
C ARG A 6 4.67 -14.61 -2.98
N HIS A 7 5.57 -15.46 -2.48
CA HIS A 7 5.64 -15.76 -1.06
C HIS A 7 5.98 -14.50 -0.26
N GLU A 8 6.95 -13.74 -0.74
CA GLU A 8 7.37 -12.52 -0.05
C GLU A 8 6.25 -11.48 -0.03
N ARG A 9 5.53 -11.32 -1.13
CA ARG A 9 4.40 -10.39 -1.14
C ARG A 9 3.28 -10.82 -0.20
N THR A 10 3.07 -12.12 -0.06
CA THR A 10 2.08 -12.64 0.87
C THR A 10 2.45 -12.30 2.31
N ILE A 11 3.73 -12.43 2.65
CA ILE A 11 4.22 -12.05 3.97
C ILE A 11 4.02 -10.56 4.21
N TYR A 12 4.36 -9.73 3.26
CA TYR A 12 4.21 -8.27 3.38
C TYR A 12 2.75 -7.89 3.58
N ARG A 13 1.86 -8.53 2.83
CA ARG A 13 0.43 -8.26 2.91
C ARG A 13 -0.08 -8.56 4.32
N LYS A 14 0.28 -9.71 4.87
CA LYS A 14 -0.15 -10.09 6.20
C LYS A 14 0.40 -9.12 7.24
N LYS A 15 1.67 -8.77 7.15
CA LYS A 15 2.27 -7.83 8.10
C LYS A 15 1.62 -6.46 8.01
N LEU A 16 1.33 -5.99 6.81
CA LEU A 16 0.65 -4.71 6.63
C LEU A 16 -0.73 -4.72 7.27
N VAL A 17 -1.52 -5.73 6.99
CA VAL A 17 -2.88 -5.83 7.52
C VAL A 17 -2.85 -5.87 9.05
N ASP A 18 -1.96 -6.69 9.63
CA ASP A 18 -1.86 -6.81 11.07
C ASP A 18 -1.42 -5.51 11.72
N ALA A 19 -0.44 -4.83 11.11
CA ALA A 19 0.07 -3.56 11.66
C ALA A 19 -1.00 -2.47 11.61
N VAL A 20 -1.76 -2.40 10.52
CA VAL A 20 -2.84 -1.43 10.40
C VAL A 20 -3.91 -1.67 11.44
N LYS A 21 -4.25 -2.94 11.70
CA LYS A 21 -5.23 -3.28 12.72
C LYS A 21 -4.77 -2.83 14.09
N LYS A 22 -3.49 -3.03 14.41
CA LYS A 22 -2.96 -2.61 15.71
C LYS A 22 -3.07 -1.12 15.92
N MET A 23 -3.06 -0.35 14.85
CA MET A 23 -3.19 1.09 14.92
C MET A 23 -4.64 1.56 14.83
N GLY A 24 -5.59 0.64 14.90
CA GLY A 24 -7.02 0.99 14.87
C GLY A 24 -7.59 1.18 13.48
N GLY A 25 -6.88 0.74 12.46
CA GLY A 25 -7.30 0.92 11.08
C GLY A 25 -7.75 -0.36 10.40
N PHE A 26 -7.90 -0.27 9.09
CA PHE A 26 -8.43 -1.32 8.26
C PHE A 26 -7.76 -1.23 6.90
N ALA A 27 -7.25 -2.34 6.37
CA ALA A 27 -6.50 -2.32 5.12
C ALA A 27 -7.08 -3.34 4.12
N PRO A 28 -8.25 -3.07 3.56
CA PRO A 28 -8.87 -4.00 2.62
C PRO A 28 -8.13 -4.05 1.29
N LYS A 29 -8.27 -5.17 0.61
CA LYS A 29 -7.78 -5.31 -0.73
C LYS A 29 -8.57 -4.37 -1.63
N PHE A 30 -7.89 -3.71 -2.57
CA PHE A 30 -8.56 -2.84 -3.51
C PHE A 30 -8.53 -3.47 -4.89
N VAL A 31 -9.70 -3.64 -5.48
CA VAL A 31 -9.85 -4.19 -6.82
C VAL A 31 -10.64 -3.18 -7.63
N SER A 32 -10.13 -2.83 -8.81
CA SER A 32 -10.79 -1.85 -9.67
C SER A 32 -11.02 -2.46 -11.06
N PRO A 33 -12.11 -3.20 -11.24
CA PRO A 33 -12.40 -3.81 -12.53
C PRO A 33 -12.50 -2.76 -13.62
N GLY A 34 -11.89 -3.02 -14.76
CA GLY A 34 -11.95 -2.09 -15.88
C GLY A 34 -10.97 -0.94 -15.82
N LEU A 35 -10.16 -0.85 -14.78
CA LEU A 35 -9.16 0.20 -14.67
C LEU A 35 -7.87 -0.39 -14.12
N ASP A 36 -6.93 -0.69 -15.02
CA ASP A 36 -5.68 -1.33 -14.62
C ASP A 36 -4.70 -0.35 -13.97
N GLY A 37 -3.78 -0.89 -13.22
CA GLY A 37 -2.68 -0.13 -12.65
C GLY A 37 -2.98 0.51 -11.30
N MET A 38 -4.16 0.32 -10.76
CA MET A 38 -4.48 0.86 -9.44
C MET A 38 -3.71 0.11 -8.35
N PRO A 39 -3.39 0.79 -7.23
CA PRO A 39 -2.76 0.12 -6.10
C PRO A 39 -3.63 -1.02 -5.57
N ASP A 40 -3.01 -2.03 -4.96
CA ASP A 40 -3.74 -3.22 -4.56
C ASP A 40 -4.30 -3.18 -3.14
N ARG A 41 -4.00 -2.15 -2.35
CA ARG A 41 -4.52 -1.99 -0.99
C ARG A 41 -4.96 -0.55 -0.73
N ILE A 42 -6.00 -0.42 0.08
CA ILE A 42 -6.37 0.87 0.66
C ILE A 42 -6.12 0.75 2.15
N VAL A 43 -5.49 1.74 2.75
CA VAL A 43 -5.26 1.78 4.19
C VAL A 43 -6.13 2.89 4.76
N LEU A 44 -6.99 2.52 5.71
CA LEU A 44 -7.94 3.42 6.33
C LEU A 44 -7.64 3.53 7.81
N PHE A 45 -7.46 4.74 8.31
CA PHE A 45 -7.19 4.99 9.72
C PHE A 45 -8.25 5.91 10.32
N PRO A 46 -8.35 5.94 11.65
CA PRO A 46 -9.27 6.86 12.33
C PRO A 46 -9.04 8.29 11.88
N MET A 47 -10.07 9.10 11.98
CA MET A 47 -10.06 10.51 11.58
C MET A 47 -10.07 10.69 10.07
N GLY A 48 -10.49 9.68 9.34
CA GLY A 48 -10.61 9.79 7.89
C GLY A 48 -9.29 9.78 7.13
N ARG A 49 -8.23 9.33 7.75
CA ARG A 49 -6.93 9.26 7.06
C ARG A 49 -6.89 8.05 6.16
N ILE A 50 -6.45 8.24 4.92
CA ILE A 50 -6.50 7.21 3.90
C ILE A 50 -5.26 7.30 3.03
N ALA A 51 -4.77 6.15 2.59
CA ALA A 51 -3.71 6.09 1.59
C ALA A 51 -3.86 4.82 0.78
N PHE A 52 -3.23 4.82 -0.39
CA PHE A 52 -3.16 3.64 -1.23
C PHE A 52 -1.78 3.01 -1.08
N VAL A 53 -1.72 1.70 -1.15
CA VAL A 53 -0.45 0.98 -1.01
C VAL A 53 -0.35 -0.07 -2.10
N GLU A 54 0.81 -0.10 -2.75
CA GLU A 54 1.16 -1.13 -3.72
C GLU A 54 2.24 -1.98 -3.09
N LEU A 55 2.02 -3.29 -2.99
CA LEU A 55 3.00 -4.22 -2.41
C LEU A 55 3.80 -4.88 -3.51
N LYS A 56 5.12 -4.83 -3.38
CA LYS A 56 6.04 -5.41 -4.35
C LYS A 56 7.02 -6.32 -3.64
N ALA A 57 7.52 -7.34 -4.32
CA ALA A 57 8.61 -8.14 -3.80
C ALA A 57 9.90 -7.31 -3.82
N PRO A 58 10.90 -7.68 -3.03
CA PRO A 58 12.14 -6.90 -3.01
C PRO A 58 12.73 -6.73 -4.40
N GLY A 59 13.07 -5.50 -4.75
CA GLY A 59 13.64 -5.19 -6.05
C GLY A 59 12.65 -5.04 -7.18
N GLU A 60 11.39 -5.39 -6.97
CA GLU A 60 10.35 -5.22 -7.99
C GLU A 60 10.00 -3.74 -8.06
N LYS A 61 9.74 -3.26 -9.26
CA LYS A 61 9.39 -1.86 -9.45
C LYS A 61 7.97 -1.74 -9.96
N MET A 62 7.38 -0.58 -9.75
CA MET A 62 6.05 -0.32 -10.28
C MET A 62 6.10 -0.30 -11.81
N ARG A 63 5.10 -0.91 -12.43
CA ARG A 63 4.98 -0.86 -13.88
C ARG A 63 4.59 0.55 -14.32
N PRO A 64 4.85 0.92 -15.58
CA PRO A 64 4.52 2.29 -16.04
C PRO A 64 3.07 2.69 -15.79
N LEU A 65 2.12 1.78 -15.99
CA LEU A 65 0.72 2.12 -15.76
C LEU A 65 0.44 2.35 -14.27
N GLN A 66 1.11 1.60 -13.40
CA GLN A 66 0.98 1.82 -11.96
C GLN A 66 1.53 3.19 -11.55
N VAL A 67 2.65 3.59 -12.13
CA VAL A 67 3.21 4.93 -11.87
C VAL A 67 2.23 6.01 -12.34
N ARG A 68 1.61 5.79 -13.48
CA ARG A 68 0.63 6.73 -14.01
C ARG A 68 -0.56 6.89 -13.08
N ARG A 69 -1.09 5.78 -12.55
CA ARG A 69 -2.21 5.84 -11.61
C ARG A 69 -1.80 6.51 -10.31
N LYS A 70 -0.58 6.23 -9.85
CA LYS A 70 -0.06 6.88 -8.65
C LYS A 70 -0.09 8.40 -8.82
N ARG A 71 0.41 8.90 -9.94
CA ARG A 71 0.43 10.34 -10.20
C ARG A 71 -0.98 10.91 -10.26
N GLN A 72 -1.90 10.17 -10.87
CA GLN A 72 -3.29 10.59 -10.97
C GLN A 72 -3.92 10.72 -9.59
N LEU A 73 -3.71 9.75 -8.72
CA LEU A 73 -4.24 9.79 -7.37
C LEU A 73 -3.59 10.89 -6.53
N GLU A 74 -2.29 11.08 -6.69
CA GLU A 74 -1.59 12.13 -5.95
C GLU A 74 -2.05 13.53 -6.34
N LYS A 75 -2.38 13.72 -7.60
CA LYS A 75 -2.94 15.00 -8.04
C LYS A 75 -4.27 15.31 -7.38
N LEU A 76 -5.00 14.28 -6.98
CA LEU A 76 -6.27 14.45 -6.29
C LEU A 76 -6.11 14.62 -4.78
N GLY A 77 -4.88 14.56 -4.30
CA GLY A 77 -4.59 14.76 -2.89
C GLY A 77 -4.41 13.49 -2.07
N PHE A 78 -4.44 12.33 -2.73
CA PHE A 78 -4.24 11.07 -2.01
C PHE A 78 -2.77 10.69 -2.00
N SER A 79 -2.35 10.00 -0.94
CA SER A 79 -1.00 9.47 -0.87
C SER A 79 -0.97 8.06 -1.41
N VAL A 80 0.09 7.73 -2.12
CA VAL A 80 0.28 6.38 -2.68
C VAL A 80 1.69 5.94 -2.33
N TYR A 81 1.81 4.80 -1.68
CA TYR A 81 3.10 4.26 -1.28
C TYR A 81 3.35 2.94 -1.96
N CYS A 82 4.59 2.70 -2.35
CA CYS A 82 5.02 1.42 -2.87
C CYS A 82 5.91 0.79 -1.81
N ILE A 83 5.53 -0.39 -1.32
CA ILE A 83 6.29 -1.08 -0.30
C ILE A 83 6.93 -2.31 -0.94
N ASP A 84 8.26 -2.33 -0.96
CA ASP A 84 9.02 -3.47 -1.48
C ASP A 84 9.95 -4.05 -0.42
N GLY A 85 9.74 -3.74 0.84
CA GLY A 85 10.49 -4.29 1.95
C GLY A 85 9.68 -4.18 3.23
N VAL A 86 9.72 -5.24 4.04
CA VAL A 86 8.91 -5.29 5.25
C VAL A 86 9.32 -4.20 6.25
N GLU A 87 10.58 -3.77 6.18
CA GLU A 87 11.09 -2.75 7.10
C GLU A 87 10.48 -1.38 6.84
N GLN A 88 9.83 -1.19 5.70
CA GLN A 88 9.21 0.10 5.37
C GLN A 88 7.83 0.27 5.99
N ILE A 89 7.21 -0.81 6.44
CA ILE A 89 5.80 -0.80 6.82
C ILE A 89 5.52 0.15 7.97
N ASP A 90 6.24 0.03 9.07
CA ASP A 90 5.96 0.85 10.24
C ASP A 90 6.12 2.35 9.96
N SER A 91 7.18 2.71 9.28
CA SER A 91 7.43 4.11 8.95
C SER A 91 6.31 4.69 8.07
N ILE A 92 5.89 3.94 7.07
CA ILE A 92 4.84 4.39 6.16
C ILE A 92 3.51 4.49 6.89
N LEU A 93 3.18 3.52 7.73
CA LEU A 93 1.91 3.56 8.46
C LEU A 93 1.85 4.72 9.43
N ASN A 94 2.99 5.06 10.03
CA ASN A 94 3.03 6.23 10.91
C ASN A 94 2.76 7.51 10.15
N ARG A 95 3.24 7.61 8.92
CA ARG A 95 2.94 8.78 8.09
C ARG A 95 1.46 8.87 7.75
N ILE A 96 0.85 7.74 7.40
CA ILE A 96 -0.56 7.71 7.02
C ILE A 96 -1.43 7.96 8.26
N GLY A 97 -1.13 7.25 9.35
CA GLY A 97 -1.91 7.34 10.57
C GLY A 97 -1.76 8.65 11.28
N GLY A 98 -0.78 9.38 10.94
CA GLY A 98 -0.60 10.71 11.37
C GLY A 98 -0.30 10.81 12.78
N ASP A 99 0.35 10.01 13.26
CA ASP A 99 0.71 10.25 14.42
C ASP A 99 1.20 11.49 14.41
N GLY A 100 1.43 11.80 13.42
CA GLY A 100 1.66 13.07 13.20
C GLY A 100 1.71 13.80 14.38
N LYS A 101 1.57 13.39 14.94
CA LYS A 101 1.63 14.09 15.82
C LYS A 101 2.46 14.24 15.94
#